data_ffde03e599095c9c915238939c798ba6
#
_entry.id   ffde03e599095c9c915238939c798ba6
#
_cell.length_a   1.000
_cell.length_b   1.000
_cell.length_c   1.000
_cell.angle_alpha   90.00
_cell.angle_beta   90.00
_cell.angle_gamma   90.00
#
_symmetry.space_group_name_H-M   'P 1'
#
loop_
_entity.id
_entity.type
_entity.pdbx_description
1 polymer ?
#
loop_
_entity_poly.entity_id
_entity_poly.type
_entity_poly.pdbx_seq_one_letter_code
_entity_poly.pdbx_strand_id
1 'polypeptide(L)'
;MAVQGTSKKKIVMSWSKCKVEVAETPDDEAMPSSLTSVGTINDKSTTLATEDGETLTATASGGVVVAEEEGEPTVTITTRVKEMDFDKEKMFTGAEISSDGDELTVKSNVVGKDFAVKVTPKNIGAIGIKARRTHVSFRPGSSEEEGSYVDLTFKILLCSDGELYKKFRVKADDWATA
;
A
#
# COMPACT_ATOMS: atom_id res chain seq x y z
N MET A 1 16.38 -16.13 -42.99
CA MET A 1 15.52 -15.30 -42.08
C MET A 1 15.68 -15.83 -40.69
N ALA A 2 16.33 -15.09 -39.81
CA ALA A 2 16.49 -15.50 -38.41
C ALA A 2 15.21 -15.18 -37.63
N VAL A 3 14.56 -16.21 -37.11
CA VAL A 3 13.43 -16.07 -36.19
C VAL A 3 13.99 -15.48 -34.89
N GLN A 4 13.72 -14.21 -34.61
CA GLN A 4 14.01 -13.62 -33.32
C GLN A 4 13.12 -14.32 -32.28
N GLY A 5 13.73 -15.23 -31.53
CA GLY A 5 13.09 -15.84 -30.37
C GLY A 5 12.77 -14.76 -29.34
N THR A 6 11.49 -14.48 -29.14
CA THR A 6 11.02 -13.65 -28.02
C THR A 6 11.44 -14.33 -26.73
N SER A 7 12.50 -13.83 -26.12
CA SER A 7 12.97 -14.25 -24.80
C SER A 7 11.80 -14.11 -23.83
N LYS A 8 11.17 -15.21 -23.46
CA LYS A 8 10.14 -15.23 -22.41
C LYS A 8 10.78 -14.74 -21.11
N LYS A 9 10.42 -13.53 -20.68
CA LYS A 9 10.92 -12.97 -19.42
C LYS A 9 10.55 -13.93 -18.27
N LYS A 10 11.56 -14.43 -17.57
CA LYS A 10 11.37 -15.31 -16.43
C LYS A 10 10.46 -14.62 -15.39
N ILE A 11 9.40 -15.30 -15.02
CA ILE A 11 8.50 -14.81 -13.95
C ILE A 11 9.13 -15.19 -12.62
N VAL A 12 9.36 -14.21 -11.75
CA VAL A 12 9.83 -14.42 -10.39
C VAL A 12 8.64 -14.24 -9.45
N MET A 13 8.21 -15.31 -8.80
CA MET A 13 7.02 -15.35 -7.94
C MET A 13 7.35 -15.10 -6.45
N SER A 14 8.35 -14.27 -6.16
CA SER A 14 8.74 -14.01 -4.78
C SER A 14 8.38 -12.59 -4.37
N TRP A 15 7.66 -12.50 -3.27
CA TRP A 15 7.32 -11.25 -2.59
C TRP A 15 8.01 -11.14 -1.21
N SER A 16 9.16 -11.81 -1.05
CA SER A 16 9.95 -11.77 0.18
C SER A 16 10.67 -10.42 0.35
N LYS A 17 10.78 -9.96 1.57
CA LYS A 17 11.50 -8.73 1.96
C LYS A 17 11.08 -7.51 1.14
N CYS A 18 9.80 -7.17 1.20
CA CYS A 18 9.31 -5.98 0.53
C CYS A 18 9.83 -4.69 1.20
N LYS A 19 10.16 -3.69 0.39
CA LYS A 19 10.31 -2.31 0.81
C LYS A 19 8.98 -1.60 0.50
N VAL A 20 8.43 -0.90 1.49
CA VAL A 20 7.24 -0.07 1.33
C VAL A 20 7.65 1.39 1.48
N GLU A 21 7.37 2.17 0.48
CA GLU A 21 7.67 3.60 0.42
C GLU A 21 6.40 4.36 0.16
N VAL A 22 6.25 5.49 0.83
CA VAL A 22 5.06 6.33 0.78
C VAL A 22 5.41 7.80 0.59
N ALA A 23 4.47 8.54 0.05
CA ALA A 23 4.47 10.00 0.08
C ALA A 23 3.02 10.49 0.07
N GLU A 24 2.78 11.70 0.51
CA GLU A 24 1.46 12.34 0.41
C GLU A 24 1.06 12.46 -1.08
N THR A 25 -0.18 12.10 -1.41
CA THR A 25 -0.68 12.22 -2.79
C THR A 25 -0.83 13.69 -3.14
N PRO A 26 -0.20 14.18 -4.22
CA PRO A 26 -0.38 15.56 -4.67
C PRO A 26 -1.77 15.78 -5.27
N ASP A 27 -2.17 17.05 -5.37
CA ASP A 27 -3.50 17.43 -5.89
C ASP A 27 -3.77 16.98 -7.33
N ASP A 28 -2.72 16.81 -8.13
CA ASP A 28 -2.81 16.31 -9.51
C ASP A 28 -2.85 14.77 -9.60
N GLU A 29 -2.89 14.09 -8.46
CA GLU A 29 -2.87 12.63 -8.34
C GLU A 29 -1.69 11.96 -9.09
N ALA A 30 -0.61 12.69 -9.35
CA ALA A 30 0.58 12.11 -9.96
C ALA A 30 1.36 11.26 -8.95
N MET A 31 2.13 10.29 -9.46
CA MET A 31 3.03 9.54 -8.57
C MET A 31 4.17 10.45 -8.11
N PRO A 32 4.34 10.67 -6.80
CA PRO A 32 5.43 11.50 -6.29
C PRO A 32 6.81 11.01 -6.74
N SER A 33 7.69 11.93 -7.07
CA SER A 33 9.07 11.62 -7.48
C SER A 33 9.94 11.16 -6.32
N SER A 34 9.64 11.66 -5.11
CA SER A 34 10.33 11.28 -3.87
C SER A 34 9.37 10.55 -2.94
N LEU A 35 9.78 9.36 -2.52
CA LEU A 35 9.03 8.51 -1.60
C LEU A 35 9.90 8.25 -0.37
N THR A 36 9.27 8.18 0.79
CA THR A 36 9.93 7.90 2.08
C THR A 36 9.61 6.47 2.51
N SER A 37 10.63 5.72 2.94
CA SER A 37 10.42 4.39 3.49
C SER A 37 9.60 4.45 4.78
N VAL A 38 8.62 3.57 4.93
CA VAL A 38 7.82 3.48 6.17
C VAL A 38 8.63 2.99 7.38
N GLY A 39 9.81 2.40 7.15
CA GLY A 39 10.68 1.88 8.21
C GLY A 39 10.97 0.38 8.07
N THR A 40 11.37 -0.25 9.16
CA THR A 40 11.66 -1.68 9.20
C THR A 40 10.38 -2.50 9.20
N ILE A 41 10.16 -3.26 8.14
CA ILE A 41 8.97 -4.09 7.97
C ILE A 41 9.19 -5.44 8.64
N ASN A 42 8.18 -5.91 9.37
CA ASN A 42 8.18 -7.25 9.94
C ASN A 42 8.21 -8.32 8.85
N ASP A 43 8.93 -9.42 9.10
CA ASP A 43 9.05 -10.50 8.11
C ASP A 43 7.67 -11.04 7.73
N LYS A 44 7.45 -11.24 6.42
CA LYS A 44 6.22 -11.80 5.83
C LYS A 44 4.92 -11.04 6.15
N SER A 45 4.99 -9.80 6.59
CA SER A 45 3.81 -9.01 6.97
C SER A 45 3.18 -8.23 5.82
N THR A 46 3.89 -8.07 4.69
CA THR A 46 3.36 -7.30 3.56
C THR A 46 2.50 -8.17 2.65
N THR A 47 1.23 -7.82 2.51
CA THR A 47 0.27 -8.53 1.66
C THR A 47 -0.48 -7.57 0.77
N LEU A 48 -0.89 -8.07 -0.40
CA LEU A 48 -1.88 -7.43 -1.27
C LEU A 48 -3.09 -8.36 -1.31
N ALA A 49 -4.25 -7.86 -0.95
CA ALA A 49 -5.51 -8.58 -1.02
C ALA A 49 -6.49 -7.81 -1.91
N THR A 50 -7.31 -8.55 -2.62
CA THR A 50 -8.45 -8.01 -3.37
C THR A 50 -9.70 -8.69 -2.82
N GLU A 51 -10.65 -7.89 -2.39
CA GLU A 51 -11.97 -8.34 -1.96
C GLU A 51 -12.98 -7.96 -3.05
N ASP A 52 -13.84 -8.89 -3.43
CA ASP A 52 -14.90 -8.64 -4.40
C ASP A 52 -15.88 -7.60 -3.83
N GLY A 53 -16.44 -6.78 -4.70
CA GLY A 53 -17.48 -5.82 -4.32
C GLY A 53 -18.76 -6.53 -3.89
N GLU A 54 -19.61 -5.83 -3.14
CA GLU A 54 -20.94 -6.35 -2.79
C GLU A 54 -21.77 -6.59 -4.06
N THR A 55 -22.33 -7.78 -4.18
CA THR A 55 -23.23 -8.13 -5.26
C THR A 55 -24.64 -7.63 -4.92
N LEU A 56 -25.18 -6.72 -5.72
CA LEU A 56 -26.56 -6.28 -5.63
C LEU A 56 -27.43 -7.20 -6.48
N THR A 57 -28.33 -7.93 -5.82
CA THR A 57 -29.22 -8.87 -6.48
C THR A 57 -30.65 -8.34 -6.45
N ALA A 58 -31.26 -8.12 -7.59
CA ALA A 58 -32.68 -7.84 -7.70
C ALA A 58 -33.47 -9.15 -7.90
N THR A 59 -34.44 -9.40 -7.00
CA THR A 59 -35.27 -10.60 -7.08
C THR A 59 -36.71 -10.24 -7.39
N ALA A 60 -37.34 -10.98 -8.31
CA ALA A 60 -38.77 -10.90 -8.58
C ALA A 60 -39.59 -11.73 -7.55
N SER A 61 -40.91 -11.54 -7.56
CA SER A 61 -41.84 -12.34 -6.75
C SER A 61 -41.65 -13.84 -7.03
N GLY A 62 -41.43 -14.63 -5.94
CA GLY A 62 -41.08 -16.05 -6.04
C GLY A 62 -39.61 -16.36 -5.93
N GLY A 63 -38.74 -15.36 -5.63
CA GLY A 63 -37.30 -15.57 -5.35
C GLY A 63 -36.43 -15.77 -6.59
N VAL A 64 -36.96 -15.46 -7.77
CA VAL A 64 -36.18 -15.53 -9.03
C VAL A 64 -35.28 -14.30 -9.13
N VAL A 65 -33.95 -14.51 -9.29
CA VAL A 65 -32.99 -13.45 -9.57
C VAL A 65 -33.24 -12.93 -10.98
N VAL A 66 -33.56 -11.65 -11.10
CA VAL A 66 -33.83 -10.98 -12.38
C VAL A 66 -32.73 -10.04 -12.85
N ALA A 67 -31.90 -9.58 -11.91
CA ALA A 67 -30.68 -8.81 -12.20
C ALA A 67 -29.66 -9.00 -11.09
N GLU A 68 -28.41 -9.00 -11.48
CA GLU A 68 -27.27 -9.07 -10.58
C GLU A 68 -26.24 -8.04 -11.05
N GLU A 69 -25.77 -7.21 -10.14
CA GLU A 69 -24.76 -6.20 -10.40
C GLU A 69 -23.61 -6.37 -9.40
N GLU A 70 -22.42 -6.56 -9.90
CA GLU A 70 -21.22 -6.68 -9.07
C GLU A 70 -20.71 -5.28 -8.73
N GLY A 71 -20.45 -5.03 -7.44
CA GLY A 71 -19.80 -3.82 -6.96
C GLY A 71 -18.31 -3.78 -7.32
N GLU A 72 -17.70 -2.62 -7.21
CA GLU A 72 -16.27 -2.46 -7.47
C GLU A 72 -15.42 -3.22 -6.43
N PRO A 73 -14.40 -3.97 -6.86
CA PRO A 73 -13.53 -4.69 -5.95
C PRO A 73 -12.69 -3.72 -5.09
N THR A 74 -12.50 -4.06 -3.83
CA THR A 74 -11.63 -3.32 -2.93
C THR A 74 -10.24 -3.96 -2.90
N VAL A 75 -9.21 -3.18 -3.20
CA VAL A 75 -7.81 -3.63 -3.16
C VAL A 75 -7.10 -2.98 -1.97
N THR A 76 -6.49 -3.81 -1.13
CA THR A 76 -5.78 -3.37 0.07
C THR A 76 -4.35 -3.89 0.10
N ILE A 77 -3.44 -3.05 0.59
CA ILE A 77 -2.06 -3.44 0.93
C ILE A 77 -1.94 -3.32 2.44
N THR A 78 -1.53 -4.40 3.10
CA THR A 78 -1.26 -4.39 4.55
C THR A 78 0.20 -4.63 4.81
N THR A 79 0.74 -3.98 5.84
CA THR A 79 2.11 -4.21 6.29
C THR A 79 2.26 -3.87 7.77
N ARG A 80 3.10 -4.63 8.49
CA ARG A 80 3.47 -4.33 9.87
C ARG A 80 4.87 -3.74 9.90
N VAL A 81 5.00 -2.57 10.48
CA VAL A 81 6.26 -1.85 10.67
C VAL A 81 6.70 -1.99 12.11
N LYS A 82 7.95 -2.35 12.35
CA LYS A 82 8.57 -2.35 13.67
C LYS A 82 9.36 -1.06 13.86
N GLU A 83 9.27 -0.48 15.05
CA GLU A 83 10.06 0.68 15.44
C GLU A 83 9.91 1.86 14.47
N MET A 84 8.66 2.31 14.28
CA MET A 84 8.41 3.50 13.48
C MET A 84 8.92 4.75 14.21
N ASP A 85 9.68 5.58 13.50
CA ASP A 85 10.17 6.86 13.99
C ASP A 85 9.02 7.87 14.13
N PHE A 86 9.10 8.76 15.12
CA PHE A 86 8.08 9.79 15.39
C PHE A 86 7.80 10.71 14.20
N ASP A 87 8.81 11.02 13.39
CA ASP A 87 8.62 11.82 12.17
C ASP A 87 7.74 11.12 11.14
N LYS A 88 7.88 9.79 11.01
CA LYS A 88 7.05 8.99 10.12
C LYS A 88 5.63 8.81 10.68
N GLU A 89 5.52 8.61 11.99
CA GLU A 89 4.22 8.54 12.64
C GLU A 89 3.44 9.85 12.51
N LYS A 90 4.11 10.97 12.69
CA LYS A 90 3.54 12.32 12.46
C LYS A 90 3.02 12.49 11.03
N MET A 91 3.72 11.95 10.03
CA MET A 91 3.29 12.03 8.63
C MET A 91 1.91 11.38 8.42
N PHE A 92 1.64 10.25 9.08
CA PHE A 92 0.36 9.54 8.96
C PHE A 92 -0.73 10.10 9.87
N THR A 93 -0.39 10.51 11.08
CA THR A 93 -1.36 10.89 12.12
C THR A 93 -1.55 12.38 12.27
N GLY A 94 -0.65 13.19 11.73
CA GLY A 94 -0.63 14.65 11.98
C GLY A 94 -0.30 14.99 13.43
N ALA A 95 0.30 14.06 14.19
CA ALA A 95 0.69 14.24 15.58
C ALA A 95 1.73 15.36 15.75
N GLU A 96 1.83 15.90 16.95
CA GLU A 96 2.80 16.94 17.31
C GLU A 96 3.96 16.31 18.08
N ILE A 97 5.19 16.61 17.64
CA ILE A 97 6.40 16.19 18.33
C ILE A 97 6.84 17.32 19.25
N SER A 98 7.23 17.00 20.49
CA SER A 98 7.77 17.97 21.45
C SER A 98 9.06 18.62 20.93
N SER A 99 9.42 19.76 21.48
CA SER A 99 10.61 20.53 21.04
C SER A 99 11.94 19.81 21.28
N ASP A 100 11.98 18.89 22.23
CA ASP A 100 13.12 18.01 22.54
C ASP A 100 13.12 16.73 21.71
N GLY A 101 12.02 16.42 21.01
CA GLY A 101 11.89 15.23 20.15
C GLY A 101 11.54 13.93 20.89
N ASP A 102 11.35 14.00 22.20
CA ASP A 102 11.20 12.81 23.06
C ASP A 102 9.73 12.38 23.25
N GLU A 103 8.77 13.23 22.88
CA GLU A 103 7.35 12.97 23.07
C GLU A 103 6.55 13.18 21.78
N LEU A 104 5.62 12.29 21.51
CA LEU A 104 4.66 12.39 20.40
C LEU A 104 3.24 12.52 20.97
N THR A 105 2.57 13.64 20.69
CA THR A 105 1.18 13.86 21.10
C THR A 105 0.22 13.51 19.96
N VAL A 106 -0.49 12.41 20.11
CA VAL A 106 -1.51 11.95 19.15
C VAL A 106 -2.85 12.56 19.51
N LYS A 107 -3.49 13.28 18.57
CA LYS A 107 -4.82 13.88 18.71
C LYS A 107 -5.87 13.00 18.04
N SER A 108 -7.11 13.05 18.52
CA SER A 108 -8.22 12.24 17.97
C SER A 108 -8.65 12.62 16.55
N ASN A 109 -8.29 13.84 16.10
CA ASN A 109 -8.60 14.30 14.75
C ASN A 109 -7.46 13.90 13.79
N VAL A 110 -7.59 12.73 13.20
CA VAL A 110 -6.74 12.33 12.08
C VAL A 110 -7.14 13.14 10.86
N VAL A 111 -6.21 13.93 10.34
CA VAL A 111 -6.41 14.59 9.04
C VAL A 111 -6.39 13.50 7.99
N GLY A 112 -7.54 13.22 7.37
CA GLY A 112 -7.65 12.24 6.30
C GLY A 112 -6.87 12.70 5.07
N LYS A 113 -5.61 12.29 4.98
CA LYS A 113 -4.76 12.50 3.82
C LYS A 113 -4.66 11.22 3.02
N ASP A 114 -4.65 11.37 1.71
CA ASP A 114 -4.38 10.26 0.81
C ASP A 114 -2.86 10.14 0.58
N PHE A 115 -2.38 8.92 0.44
CA PHE A 115 -0.96 8.62 0.25
C PHE A 115 -0.74 7.80 -1.02
N ALA A 116 0.32 8.14 -1.75
CA ALA A 116 0.86 7.27 -2.77
C ALA A 116 1.75 6.21 -2.10
N VAL A 117 1.65 4.97 -2.56
CA VAL A 117 2.41 3.84 -2.02
C VAL A 117 3.14 3.08 -3.13
N LYS A 118 4.39 2.72 -2.86
CA LYS A 118 5.21 1.83 -3.71
C LYS A 118 5.67 0.64 -2.88
N VAL A 119 5.31 -0.56 -3.32
CA VAL A 119 5.78 -1.82 -2.72
C VAL A 119 6.78 -2.46 -3.67
N THR A 120 8.01 -2.60 -3.21
CA THR A 120 9.13 -3.15 -4.01
C THR A 120 9.64 -4.43 -3.36
N PRO A 121 9.37 -5.60 -3.93
CA PRO A 121 9.99 -6.86 -3.51
C PRO A 121 11.51 -6.85 -3.75
N LYS A 122 12.26 -7.58 -2.93
CA LYS A 122 13.74 -7.60 -3.03
C LYS A 122 14.28 -8.22 -4.33
N ASN A 123 13.59 -9.24 -4.85
CA ASN A 123 14.12 -10.01 -5.97
C ASN A 123 13.98 -9.27 -7.30
N ILE A 124 15.06 -9.14 -8.04
CA ILE A 124 15.07 -8.58 -9.39
C ILE A 124 14.16 -9.41 -10.30
N GLY A 125 13.30 -8.74 -11.05
CA GLY A 125 12.31 -9.36 -11.92
C GLY A 125 10.99 -9.74 -11.23
N ALA A 126 10.90 -9.65 -9.90
CA ALA A 126 9.63 -9.76 -9.18
C ALA A 126 8.69 -8.61 -9.56
N ILE A 127 7.41 -8.78 -9.25
CA ILE A 127 6.39 -7.78 -9.56
C ILE A 127 6.15 -6.94 -8.31
N GLY A 128 6.47 -5.65 -8.39
CA GLY A 128 6.11 -4.65 -7.41
C GLY A 128 4.81 -3.91 -7.81
N ILE A 129 4.31 -3.10 -6.89
CA ILE A 129 3.06 -2.36 -7.04
C ILE A 129 3.28 -0.89 -6.71
N LYS A 130 2.64 -0.04 -7.50
CA LYS A 130 2.56 1.41 -7.28
C LYS A 130 1.09 1.81 -7.31
N ALA A 131 0.60 2.44 -6.25
CA ALA A 131 -0.70 3.09 -6.21
C ALA A 131 -0.49 4.58 -5.92
N ARG A 132 -1.13 5.42 -6.72
CA ARG A 132 -0.99 6.88 -6.62
C ARG A 132 -1.85 7.47 -5.51
N ARG A 133 -2.96 6.80 -5.20
CA ARG A 133 -3.91 7.26 -4.20
C ARG A 133 -4.38 6.12 -3.32
N THR A 134 -4.15 6.24 -2.02
CA THR A 134 -4.61 5.26 -1.03
C THR A 134 -5.06 5.98 0.23
N HIS A 135 -6.10 5.44 0.84
CA HIS A 135 -6.48 5.82 2.20
C HIS A 135 -5.74 4.93 3.20
N VAL A 136 -5.07 5.54 4.18
CA VAL A 136 -4.24 4.84 5.15
C VAL A 136 -4.97 4.69 6.47
N SER A 137 -5.07 3.46 6.95
CA SER A 137 -5.45 3.15 8.33
C SER A 137 -4.17 2.88 9.13
N PHE A 138 -3.93 3.69 10.16
CA PHE A 138 -2.77 3.63 11.03
C PHE A 138 -3.20 3.06 12.39
N ARG A 139 -2.63 1.92 12.78
CA ARG A 139 -2.97 1.23 14.02
C ARG A 139 -1.72 0.88 14.81
N PRO A 140 -1.33 1.69 15.80
CA PRO A 140 -0.19 1.39 16.66
C PRO A 140 -0.56 0.27 17.64
N GLY A 141 0.41 -0.55 17.96
CA GLY A 141 0.32 -1.61 18.94
C GLY A 141 1.64 -1.82 19.66
N SER A 142 1.58 -2.38 20.86
CA SER A 142 2.76 -2.74 21.63
C SER A 142 2.48 -3.98 22.46
N SER A 143 3.46 -4.87 22.53
CA SER A 143 3.42 -6.05 23.40
C SER A 143 4.82 -6.32 23.97
N GLU A 144 4.88 -7.04 25.09
CA GLU A 144 6.19 -7.45 25.68
C GLU A 144 6.95 -8.42 24.78
N GLU A 145 6.25 -9.19 23.96
CA GLU A 145 6.85 -10.19 23.06
C GLU A 145 7.36 -9.56 21.75
N GLU A 146 6.60 -8.65 21.15
CA GLU A 146 6.92 -8.09 19.82
C GLU A 146 7.54 -6.69 19.89
N GLY A 147 7.47 -6.02 21.04
CA GLY A 147 7.81 -4.60 21.17
C GLY A 147 6.76 -3.68 20.58
N SER A 148 7.16 -2.49 20.20
CA SER A 148 6.27 -1.53 19.52
C SER A 148 6.21 -1.83 18.02
N TYR A 149 4.99 -1.78 17.47
CA TYR A 149 4.74 -1.97 16.04
C TYR A 149 3.57 -1.09 15.58
N VAL A 150 3.47 -0.93 14.29
CA VAL A 150 2.36 -0.22 13.64
C VAL A 150 1.83 -1.08 12.49
N ASP A 151 0.54 -1.35 12.51
CA ASP A 151 -0.15 -1.99 11.39
C ASP A 151 -0.68 -0.90 10.44
N LEU A 152 -0.13 -0.87 9.25
CA LEU A 152 -0.55 0.01 8.17
C LEU A 152 -1.43 -0.76 7.19
N THR A 153 -2.60 -0.20 6.88
CA THR A 153 -3.48 -0.71 5.83
C THR A 153 -3.73 0.40 4.83
N PHE A 154 -3.32 0.18 3.60
CA PHE A 154 -3.52 1.10 2.47
C PHE A 154 -4.67 0.58 1.63
N LYS A 155 -5.84 1.21 1.73
CA LYS A 155 -6.96 0.95 0.83
C LYS A 155 -6.74 1.75 -0.46
N ILE A 156 -6.59 1.06 -1.59
CA ILE A 156 -6.36 1.71 -2.88
C ILE A 156 -7.66 2.37 -3.34
N LEU A 157 -7.55 3.63 -3.75
CA LEU A 157 -8.66 4.43 -4.25
C LEU A 157 -8.52 4.65 -5.76
N LEU A 158 -9.64 4.78 -6.42
CA LEU A 158 -9.69 5.13 -7.83
C LEU A 158 -9.19 6.56 -8.04
N CYS A 159 -8.25 6.74 -8.96
CA CYS A 159 -7.83 8.07 -9.40
C CYS A 159 -8.82 8.65 -10.41
N SER A 160 -8.78 9.97 -10.60
CA SER A 160 -9.68 10.68 -11.52
C SER A 160 -9.59 10.21 -12.99
N ASP A 161 -8.45 9.63 -13.38
CA ASP A 161 -8.23 9.05 -14.72
C ASP A 161 -8.62 7.56 -14.84
N GLY A 162 -9.22 6.98 -13.79
CA GLY A 162 -9.65 5.59 -13.76
C GLY A 162 -8.55 4.59 -13.41
N GLU A 163 -7.35 5.05 -13.03
CA GLU A 163 -6.28 4.17 -12.59
C GLU A 163 -6.45 3.77 -11.12
N LEU A 164 -6.39 2.46 -10.81
CA LEU A 164 -6.29 1.95 -9.44
C LEU A 164 -4.84 1.81 -9.01
N TYR A 165 -4.06 0.99 -9.71
CA TYR A 165 -2.65 0.77 -9.41
C TYR A 165 -1.90 0.25 -10.62
N LYS A 166 -0.57 0.38 -10.59
CA LYS A 166 0.33 -0.16 -11.61
C LYS A 166 1.20 -1.27 -11.04
N LYS A 167 1.38 -2.33 -11.83
CA LYS A 167 2.39 -3.36 -11.57
C LYS A 167 3.67 -3.01 -12.35
N PHE A 168 4.81 -3.16 -11.70
CA PHE A 168 6.12 -2.95 -12.33
C PHE A 168 7.06 -4.11 -12.06
N ARG A 169 8.04 -4.32 -12.93
CA ARG A 169 9.12 -5.29 -12.69
C ARG A 169 10.25 -4.63 -11.95
N VAL A 170 10.67 -5.24 -10.84
CA VAL A 170 11.79 -4.77 -10.04
C VAL A 170 13.08 -4.85 -10.83
N LYS A 171 13.82 -3.75 -10.86
CA LYS A 171 15.16 -3.61 -11.45
C LYS A 171 16.19 -3.49 -10.32
N ALA A 172 17.47 -3.63 -10.66
CA ALA A 172 18.55 -3.50 -9.69
C ALA A 172 18.53 -2.13 -8.98
N ASP A 173 18.24 -1.07 -9.73
CA ASP A 173 18.22 0.31 -9.23
C ASP A 173 17.07 0.60 -8.25
N ASP A 174 16.00 -0.18 -8.26
CA ASP A 174 14.87 0.01 -7.33
C ASP A 174 15.23 -0.25 -5.86
N TRP A 175 16.36 -0.90 -5.60
CA TRP A 175 16.91 -1.15 -4.26
C TRP A 175 18.13 -0.31 -3.93
N ALA A 176 18.75 0.33 -4.91
CA ALA A 176 19.96 1.12 -4.72
C ALA A 176 19.73 2.49 -4.08
N THR A 177 18.47 2.94 -3.97
CA THR A 177 18.10 4.23 -3.37
C THR A 177 17.55 3.99 -1.96
N ALA A 178 18.42 4.09 -1.00
CA ALA A 178 18.09 4.30 0.41
C ALA A 178 18.85 5.54 0.90
#